data_47a6a1d861c128553a1f546a45bd1ffb
#
_entry.id   47a6a1d861c128553a1f546a45bd1ffb
#
_cell.length_a   1.000
_cell.length_b   1.000
_cell.length_c   1.000
_cell.angle_alpha   90.00
_cell.angle_beta   90.00
_cell.angle_gamma   90.00
#
_symmetry.space_group_name_H-M   'P 1'
#
loop_
_entity.id
_entity.type
_entity.pdbx_description
1 polymer ?
#
loop_
_entity_poly.entity_id
_entity_poly.type
_entity_poly.pdbx_seq_one_letter_code
_entity_poly.pdbx_strand_id
1 'polypeptide(L)'
;THCISSAASDVYKRQLLDYTATLDRVRLESPVRHPPFQSDADRAAMPAAVREAIDVAYGNILRFHKAQSSTAAEHAAPAGAVSAQWAAGDKSVMQVTTMPGVVCARFPRAIERVGIYVPGGSAVLPSTALMLGVPAQVAGCETIVLATPPRADGSIAPEVLYVADKVGVSCIVCAGGAQAVGAMAYGTASVPKVDKIAGPGNQYVTAAKMLVQNEVEAQVSIDMPAGPSEVLVVADDGADPEFVASDLLSQAEHGPDSQVVLVGIALSDVKLAAIDEALDRQARALPRVDVVRQAIDKSITMLVNTREEAMDWSNRYAPEHLILHTDAPETLVPLVRNAGSVFVGPWSPESCGDYASGTNHTLPTYGYARQYAGVSTGTFQKYITAQTLDAEGLCALGPHVVTLAECEGCLLYTSDAADDMQC
;
A
#
# COMPACT_ATOMS: atom_id res chain seq x y z
N THR A 1 -4.78 -4.26 29.50
CA THR A 1 -5.19 -5.45 28.73
C THR A 1 -6.61 -5.79 29.11
N HIS A 2 -7.60 -5.19 28.42
CA HIS A 2 -8.98 -5.64 28.55
C HIS A 2 -9.10 -6.94 27.74
N CYS A 3 -9.07 -8.07 28.44
CA CYS A 3 -9.57 -9.32 27.88
C CYS A 3 -11.05 -9.09 27.53
N ILE A 4 -11.36 -9.03 26.24
CA ILE A 4 -12.74 -9.24 25.79
C ILE A 4 -13.13 -10.60 26.38
N SER A 5 -14.17 -10.64 27.21
CA SER A 5 -14.62 -11.90 27.82
C SER A 5 -14.97 -12.87 26.69
N SER A 6 -14.77 -14.18 26.90
CA SER A 6 -15.09 -15.19 25.89
C SER A 6 -16.52 -15.05 25.35
N ALA A 7 -17.47 -14.66 26.21
CA ALA A 7 -18.85 -14.38 25.82
C ALA A 7 -19.01 -13.25 24.84
N ALA A 8 -18.26 -12.12 24.99
CA ALA A 8 -18.30 -11.01 24.03
C ALA A 8 -17.69 -11.42 22.69
N SER A 9 -16.62 -12.19 22.72
CA SER A 9 -15.94 -12.73 21.52
C SER A 9 -16.85 -13.66 20.71
N ASP A 10 -17.67 -14.48 21.36
CA ASP A 10 -18.66 -15.34 20.70
C ASP A 10 -19.82 -14.53 20.10
N VAL A 11 -20.23 -13.44 20.75
CA VAL A 11 -21.23 -12.51 20.22
C VAL A 11 -20.72 -11.88 18.91
N TYR A 12 -19.49 -11.38 18.87
CA TYR A 12 -18.90 -10.79 17.66
C TYR A 12 -18.78 -11.82 16.53
N LYS A 13 -18.42 -13.07 16.82
CA LYS A 13 -18.42 -14.15 15.82
C LYS A 13 -19.80 -14.35 15.21
N ARG A 14 -20.86 -14.39 16.04
CA ARG A 14 -22.24 -14.54 15.57
C ARG A 14 -22.68 -13.34 14.72
N GLN A 15 -22.38 -12.13 15.17
CA GLN A 15 -22.67 -10.92 14.39
C GLN A 15 -21.98 -10.93 13.03
N LEU A 16 -20.72 -11.38 12.94
CA LEU A 16 -20.01 -11.50 11.68
C LEU A 16 -20.72 -12.43 10.71
N LEU A 17 -21.20 -13.61 11.19
CA LEU A 17 -21.97 -14.57 10.38
C LEU A 17 -23.32 -13.98 9.95
N ASP A 18 -24.02 -13.26 10.83
CA ASP A 18 -25.31 -12.63 10.54
C ASP A 18 -25.15 -11.50 9.49
N TYR A 19 -24.11 -10.67 9.61
CA TYR A 19 -23.81 -9.64 8.60
C TYR A 19 -23.40 -10.25 7.27
N THR A 20 -22.59 -11.32 7.25
CA THR A 20 -22.22 -12.02 6.03
C THR A 20 -23.48 -12.62 5.37
N ALA A 21 -24.40 -13.20 6.14
CA ALA A 21 -25.66 -13.71 5.59
C ALA A 21 -26.55 -12.60 5.01
N THR A 22 -26.53 -11.41 5.62
CA THR A 22 -27.41 -10.29 5.21
C THR A 22 -26.80 -9.48 4.08
N LEU A 23 -25.52 -9.13 4.16
CA LEU A 23 -24.83 -8.19 3.27
C LEU A 23 -24.16 -8.90 2.08
N ASP A 24 -23.45 -10.00 2.36
CA ASP A 24 -22.82 -10.82 1.31
C ASP A 24 -23.80 -11.87 0.75
N ARG A 25 -24.99 -12.04 1.39
CA ARG A 25 -26.06 -13.00 1.01
C ARG A 25 -25.61 -14.46 1.01
N VAL A 26 -24.65 -14.80 1.87
CA VAL A 26 -24.08 -16.14 1.99
C VAL A 26 -24.13 -16.60 3.44
N ARG A 27 -24.73 -17.78 3.66
CA ARG A 27 -24.74 -18.42 4.97
C ARG A 27 -23.55 -19.35 5.12
N LEU A 28 -22.72 -19.10 6.12
CA LEU A 28 -21.52 -19.87 6.43
C LEU A 28 -21.66 -20.53 7.78
N GLU A 29 -21.09 -21.73 7.93
CA GLU A 29 -20.96 -22.41 9.21
C GLU A 29 -19.79 -21.84 10.04
N SER A 30 -18.72 -21.44 9.36
CA SER A 30 -17.55 -20.79 9.95
C SER A 30 -17.17 -19.57 9.14
N PRO A 31 -16.89 -18.43 9.79
CA PRO A 31 -16.44 -17.24 9.09
C PRO A 31 -14.95 -17.28 8.73
N VAL A 32 -14.21 -18.33 9.11
CA VAL A 32 -12.76 -18.41 8.95
C VAL A 32 -12.34 -19.74 8.34
N ARG A 33 -11.38 -19.69 7.43
CA ARG A 33 -10.63 -20.84 6.91
C ARG A 33 -9.17 -20.79 7.38
N HIS A 34 -8.60 -21.94 7.62
CA HIS A 34 -7.19 -22.13 8.00
C HIS A 34 -6.42 -22.90 6.93
N PRO A 35 -5.09 -22.72 6.82
CA PRO A 35 -4.29 -23.46 5.86
C PRO A 35 -4.30 -24.98 6.14
N PRO A 36 -4.09 -25.83 5.14
CA PRO A 36 -3.89 -25.47 3.73
C PRO A 36 -5.20 -24.99 3.10
N PHE A 37 -5.15 -23.91 2.31
CA PHE A 37 -6.37 -23.32 1.77
C PHE A 37 -6.86 -24.02 0.50
N GLN A 38 -5.94 -24.51 -0.34
CA GLN A 38 -6.26 -25.21 -1.57
C GLN A 38 -6.51 -26.70 -1.35
N SER A 39 -7.68 -27.17 -1.77
CA SER A 39 -7.93 -28.58 -2.01
C SER A 39 -7.37 -29.02 -3.36
N ASP A 40 -7.32 -30.33 -3.62
CA ASP A 40 -6.95 -30.86 -4.93
C ASP A 40 -7.94 -30.42 -6.02
N ALA A 41 -9.22 -30.24 -5.68
CA ALA A 41 -10.23 -29.71 -6.58
C ALA A 41 -9.98 -28.24 -6.93
N ASP A 42 -9.58 -27.40 -5.96
CA ASP A 42 -9.23 -25.99 -6.21
C ASP A 42 -8.01 -25.88 -7.15
N ARG A 43 -7.00 -26.74 -6.94
CA ARG A 43 -5.81 -26.80 -7.80
C ARG A 43 -6.16 -27.24 -9.23
N ALA A 44 -7.06 -28.19 -9.37
CA ALA A 44 -7.52 -28.69 -10.68
C ALA A 44 -8.42 -27.67 -11.41
N ALA A 45 -9.19 -26.88 -10.67
CA ALA A 45 -10.06 -25.86 -11.23
C ALA A 45 -9.32 -24.64 -11.78
N MET A 46 -8.09 -24.37 -11.31
CA MET A 46 -7.30 -23.22 -11.76
C MET A 46 -6.52 -23.54 -13.03
N PRO A 47 -6.73 -22.79 -14.15
CA PRO A 47 -5.98 -22.97 -15.39
C PRO A 47 -4.46 -22.82 -15.19
N ALA A 48 -3.66 -23.64 -15.87
CA ALA A 48 -2.20 -23.59 -15.76
C ALA A 48 -1.63 -22.22 -16.13
N ALA A 49 -2.17 -21.55 -17.15
CA ALA A 49 -1.75 -20.21 -17.56
C ALA A 49 -2.00 -19.15 -16.46
N VAL A 50 -3.12 -19.25 -15.71
CA VAL A 50 -3.40 -18.35 -14.58
C VAL A 50 -2.40 -18.57 -13.45
N ARG A 51 -2.07 -19.81 -13.16
CA ARG A 51 -1.06 -20.15 -12.15
C ARG A 51 0.31 -19.59 -12.52
N GLU A 52 0.73 -19.79 -13.76
CA GLU A 52 2.00 -19.26 -14.28
C GLU A 52 2.05 -17.73 -14.20
N ALA A 53 0.97 -17.04 -14.58
CA ALA A 53 0.86 -15.58 -14.47
C ALA A 53 1.00 -15.10 -13.02
N ILE A 54 0.34 -15.76 -12.07
CA ILE A 54 0.47 -15.46 -10.63
C ILE A 54 1.91 -15.69 -10.15
N ASP A 55 2.56 -16.76 -10.62
CA ASP A 55 3.94 -17.10 -10.22
C ASP A 55 4.96 -16.07 -10.73
N VAL A 56 4.80 -15.60 -11.97
CA VAL A 56 5.62 -14.51 -12.54
C VAL A 56 5.41 -13.22 -11.76
N ALA A 57 4.16 -12.81 -11.55
CA ALA A 57 3.80 -11.63 -10.78
C ALA A 57 4.40 -11.69 -9.35
N TYR A 58 4.16 -12.80 -8.64
CA TYR A 58 4.73 -13.02 -7.32
C TYR A 58 6.25 -12.85 -7.30
N GLY A 59 6.96 -13.45 -8.27
CA GLY A 59 8.42 -13.38 -8.37
C GLY A 59 8.94 -11.95 -8.56
N ASN A 60 8.25 -11.14 -9.37
CA ASN A 60 8.62 -9.76 -9.63
C ASN A 60 8.32 -8.86 -8.42
N ILE A 61 7.13 -8.97 -7.84
CA ILE A 61 6.71 -8.22 -6.64
C ILE A 61 7.65 -8.55 -5.48
N LEU A 62 7.96 -9.84 -5.27
CA LEU A 62 8.87 -10.28 -4.22
C LEU A 62 10.28 -9.68 -4.39
N ARG A 63 10.83 -9.66 -5.62
CA ARG A 63 12.14 -9.08 -5.91
C ARG A 63 12.17 -7.60 -5.59
N PHE A 64 11.18 -6.85 -6.05
CA PHE A 64 11.11 -5.41 -5.85
C PHE A 64 10.95 -5.05 -4.35
N HIS A 65 10.06 -5.75 -3.63
CA HIS A 65 9.83 -5.48 -2.21
C HIS A 65 11.00 -5.93 -1.32
N LYS A 66 11.70 -7.01 -1.66
CA LYS A 66 12.95 -7.40 -0.97
C LYS A 66 14.04 -6.35 -1.11
N ALA A 67 14.17 -5.72 -2.28
CA ALA A 67 15.16 -4.67 -2.49
C ALA A 67 14.91 -3.44 -1.59
N GLN A 68 13.66 -3.15 -1.24
CA GLN A 68 13.31 -2.04 -0.33
C GLN A 68 13.84 -2.22 1.09
N SER A 69 14.07 -3.45 1.54
CA SER A 69 14.60 -3.74 2.88
C SER A 69 16.12 -3.51 2.99
N SER A 70 16.83 -3.40 1.87
CA SER A 70 18.29 -3.31 1.83
C SER A 70 18.84 -1.87 1.68
N THR A 71 18.00 -0.87 1.52
CA THR A 71 18.41 0.51 1.19
C THR A 71 18.93 1.34 2.36
N ALA A 72 18.96 0.81 3.59
CA ALA A 72 19.48 1.53 4.76
C ALA A 72 21.04 1.61 4.84
N ALA A 73 21.75 1.01 3.89
CA ALA A 73 23.21 0.74 4.02
C ALA A 73 24.14 1.88 3.61
N GLU A 74 23.66 3.04 3.15
CA GLU A 74 24.54 4.10 2.62
C GLU A 74 25.17 5.04 3.65
N HIS A 75 24.87 4.88 4.95
CA HIS A 75 25.44 5.73 6.01
C HIS A 75 26.31 4.90 6.94
N ALA A 76 27.37 4.30 6.39
CA ALA A 76 28.38 3.65 7.21
C ALA A 76 29.08 4.68 8.11
N ALA A 77 29.16 4.40 9.41
CA ALA A 77 29.92 5.21 10.34
C ALA A 77 31.39 5.29 9.89
N PRO A 78 32.07 6.45 10.05
CA PRO A 78 33.48 6.57 9.75
C PRO A 78 34.29 5.52 10.52
N ALA A 79 35.40 5.06 9.92
CA ALA A 79 36.30 4.10 10.57
C ALA A 79 36.78 4.62 11.90
N GLY A 80 36.54 3.88 12.98
CA GLY A 80 36.91 4.27 14.35
C GLY A 80 35.80 4.85 15.21
N ALA A 81 34.59 5.02 14.64
CA ALA A 81 33.42 5.41 15.43
C ALA A 81 32.92 4.23 16.29
N VAL A 82 32.40 4.53 17.48
CA VAL A 82 31.66 3.57 18.31
C VAL A 82 30.50 3.03 17.47
N SER A 83 30.60 1.76 17.05
CA SER A 83 29.49 1.11 16.35
C SER A 83 28.61 0.40 17.37
N ALA A 84 27.30 0.45 17.20
CA ALA A 84 26.40 -0.40 17.95
C ALA A 84 26.71 -1.86 17.60
N GLN A 85 27.48 -2.56 18.43
CA GLN A 85 27.95 -3.95 18.19
C GLN A 85 26.79 -4.91 17.89
N TRP A 86 25.60 -4.63 18.47
CA TRP A 86 24.38 -5.41 18.25
C TRP A 86 23.83 -5.32 16.80
N ALA A 87 24.28 -4.32 16.03
CA ALA A 87 23.85 -4.10 14.64
C ALA A 87 24.96 -4.44 13.63
N ALA A 88 26.08 -5.03 14.08
CA ALA A 88 27.20 -5.32 13.21
C ALA A 88 26.80 -6.29 12.07
N GLY A 89 26.92 -5.85 10.83
CA GLY A 89 26.60 -6.64 9.63
C GLY A 89 25.13 -6.61 9.18
N ASP A 90 24.23 -6.02 9.95
CA ASP A 90 22.82 -5.87 9.54
C ASP A 90 22.65 -4.61 8.66
N LYS A 91 22.51 -4.83 7.34
CA LYS A 91 22.34 -3.77 6.35
C LYS A 91 21.00 -3.02 6.44
N SER A 92 20.04 -3.52 7.20
CA SER A 92 18.77 -2.83 7.43
C SER A 92 18.84 -1.77 8.52
N VAL A 93 19.94 -1.75 9.30
CA VAL A 93 20.15 -0.80 10.39
C VAL A 93 20.94 0.41 9.90
N MET A 94 20.30 1.57 9.96
CA MET A 94 20.95 2.86 9.76
C MET A 94 21.68 3.25 11.06
N GLN A 95 22.94 3.62 10.97
CA GLN A 95 23.73 4.11 12.10
C GLN A 95 24.45 5.41 11.72
N VAL A 96 24.45 6.37 12.63
CA VAL A 96 25.12 7.67 12.47
C VAL A 96 25.80 8.06 13.76
N THR A 97 27.10 8.38 13.70
CA THR A 97 27.80 9.05 14.79
C THR A 97 27.45 10.53 14.74
N THR A 98 26.66 11.00 15.70
CA THR A 98 26.20 12.40 15.75
C THR A 98 27.23 13.33 16.35
N MET A 99 28.04 12.79 17.26
CA MET A 99 29.28 13.41 17.79
C MET A 99 30.20 12.30 18.34
N PRO A 100 31.49 12.59 18.61
CA PRO A 100 32.40 11.59 19.20
C PRO A 100 31.78 10.94 20.44
N GLY A 101 31.80 9.62 20.49
CA GLY A 101 31.22 8.85 21.58
C GLY A 101 29.69 8.72 21.60
N VAL A 102 28.95 9.26 20.60
CA VAL A 102 27.49 9.20 20.51
C VAL A 102 27.05 8.61 19.18
N VAL A 103 26.41 7.46 19.22
CA VAL A 103 25.86 6.77 18.04
C VAL A 103 24.35 6.68 18.13
N CYS A 104 23.65 7.16 17.12
CA CYS A 104 22.20 6.96 16.93
C CYS A 104 21.98 5.92 15.85
N ALA A 105 21.04 5.01 16.10
CA ALA A 105 20.65 3.96 15.16
C ALA A 105 19.14 3.96 14.93
N ARG A 106 18.72 3.49 13.75
CA ARG A 106 17.31 3.24 13.39
C ARG A 106 17.21 1.91 12.66
N PHE A 107 16.26 1.07 13.06
CA PHE A 107 16.10 -0.25 12.48
C PHE A 107 14.62 -0.63 12.32
N PRO A 108 14.27 -1.38 11.26
CA PRO A 108 12.92 -1.83 11.02
C PRO A 108 12.55 -3.02 11.93
N ARG A 109 11.28 -3.11 12.27
CA ARG A 109 10.64 -4.30 12.84
C ARG A 109 9.30 -4.49 12.20
N ALA A 110 8.95 -5.75 11.91
CA ALA A 110 7.63 -6.08 11.39
C ALA A 110 6.52 -5.63 12.35
N ILE A 111 5.39 -5.24 11.79
CA ILE A 111 4.13 -5.22 12.51
C ILE A 111 3.69 -6.68 12.64
N GLU A 112 3.51 -7.16 13.85
CA GLU A 112 3.35 -8.60 14.12
C GLU A 112 2.11 -9.18 13.45
N ARG A 113 0.95 -8.50 13.59
CA ARG A 113 -0.35 -8.97 13.11
C ARG A 113 -0.95 -7.97 12.15
N VAL A 114 -1.17 -8.40 10.92
CA VAL A 114 -1.69 -7.53 9.87
C VAL A 114 -2.93 -8.15 9.20
N GLY A 115 -3.90 -7.31 8.92
CA GLY A 115 -5.07 -7.64 8.12
C GLY A 115 -4.91 -7.10 6.70
N ILE A 116 -5.16 -7.94 5.71
CA ILE A 116 -5.20 -7.54 4.31
C ILE A 116 -6.61 -7.75 3.77
N TYR A 117 -7.19 -6.70 3.21
CA TYR A 117 -8.53 -6.76 2.64
C TYR A 117 -8.46 -6.90 1.12
N VAL A 118 -9.04 -7.98 0.61
CA VAL A 118 -9.11 -8.27 -0.82
C VAL A 118 -10.56 -8.13 -1.26
N PRO A 119 -10.91 -7.14 -2.09
CA PRO A 119 -12.26 -6.99 -2.60
C PRO A 119 -12.70 -8.21 -3.39
N GLY A 120 -14.01 -8.44 -3.42
CA GLY A 120 -14.65 -9.50 -4.20
C GLY A 120 -16.03 -9.04 -4.63
N GLY A 121 -16.74 -9.91 -5.32
CA GLY A 121 -18.11 -9.67 -5.79
C GLY A 121 -18.20 -9.56 -7.31
N SER A 122 -17.80 -8.45 -7.91
CA SER A 122 -17.82 -8.27 -9.37
C SER A 122 -16.62 -8.87 -10.10
N ALA A 123 -15.48 -8.99 -9.43
CA ALA A 123 -14.23 -9.55 -9.97
C ALA A 123 -13.47 -10.34 -8.91
N VAL A 124 -12.68 -11.31 -9.35
CA VAL A 124 -11.68 -12.01 -8.52
C VAL A 124 -10.37 -11.25 -8.64
N LEU A 125 -9.79 -10.83 -7.51
CA LEU A 125 -8.61 -9.97 -7.46
C LEU A 125 -7.41 -10.66 -6.77
N PRO A 126 -6.80 -11.69 -7.39
CA PRO A 126 -5.60 -12.33 -6.86
C PRO A 126 -4.41 -11.36 -6.84
N SER A 127 -4.39 -10.36 -7.73
CA SER A 127 -3.39 -9.29 -7.75
C SER A 127 -3.37 -8.50 -6.45
N THR A 128 -4.53 -8.12 -5.91
CA THR A 128 -4.62 -7.43 -4.61
C THR A 128 -4.08 -8.30 -3.47
N ALA A 129 -4.36 -9.60 -3.50
CA ALA A 129 -3.78 -10.51 -2.50
C ALA A 129 -2.25 -10.59 -2.60
N LEU A 130 -1.68 -10.55 -3.83
CA LEU A 130 -0.22 -10.47 -4.06
C LEU A 130 0.34 -9.13 -3.56
N MET A 131 -0.26 -8.01 -3.98
CA MET A 131 0.22 -6.66 -3.69
C MET A 131 0.22 -6.29 -2.21
N LEU A 132 -0.62 -6.95 -1.41
CA LEU A 132 -0.66 -6.79 0.04
C LEU A 132 0.11 -7.89 0.77
N GLY A 133 -0.06 -9.13 0.34
CA GLY A 133 0.52 -10.29 1.01
C GLY A 133 2.04 -10.39 0.85
N VAL A 134 2.59 -10.10 -0.33
CA VAL A 134 4.03 -10.17 -0.56
C VAL A 134 4.81 -9.15 0.26
N PRO A 135 4.44 -7.84 0.31
CA PRO A 135 5.12 -6.90 1.20
C PRO A 135 5.02 -7.28 2.68
N ALA A 136 3.86 -7.80 3.14
CA ALA A 136 3.69 -8.27 4.51
C ALA A 136 4.60 -9.47 4.82
N GLN A 137 4.71 -10.43 3.88
CA GLN A 137 5.63 -11.57 3.96
C GLN A 137 7.10 -11.11 4.02
N VAL A 138 7.50 -10.17 3.14
CA VAL A 138 8.86 -9.63 3.08
C VAL A 138 9.20 -8.85 4.35
N ALA A 139 8.24 -8.10 4.90
CA ALA A 139 8.41 -7.38 6.16
C ALA A 139 8.62 -8.32 7.36
N GLY A 140 8.19 -9.59 7.26
CA GLY A 140 8.29 -10.59 8.31
C GLY A 140 7.12 -10.57 9.30
N CYS A 141 5.91 -10.18 8.85
CA CYS A 141 4.71 -10.22 9.70
C CYS A 141 4.42 -11.66 10.14
N GLU A 142 4.22 -11.87 11.43
CA GLU A 142 3.98 -13.22 11.99
C GLU A 142 2.57 -13.74 11.69
N THR A 143 1.59 -12.85 11.71
CA THR A 143 0.19 -13.18 11.43
C THR A 143 -0.32 -12.31 10.31
N ILE A 144 -0.73 -12.94 9.20
CA ILE A 144 -1.38 -12.29 8.06
C ILE A 144 -2.81 -12.81 7.98
N VAL A 145 -3.79 -11.96 8.27
CA VAL A 145 -5.22 -12.25 8.15
C VAL A 145 -5.73 -11.70 6.83
N LEU A 146 -6.20 -12.55 5.93
CA LEU A 146 -6.80 -12.12 4.67
C LEU A 146 -8.31 -12.09 4.82
N ALA A 147 -8.96 -10.96 4.56
CA ALA A 147 -10.42 -10.85 4.52
C ALA A 147 -10.89 -10.65 3.08
N THR A 148 -11.86 -11.46 2.65
CA THR A 148 -12.48 -11.37 1.31
C THR A 148 -13.90 -11.91 1.35
N PRO A 149 -14.85 -11.29 0.63
CA PRO A 149 -16.22 -11.81 0.57
C PRO A 149 -16.26 -13.18 -0.11
N PRO A 150 -17.06 -14.12 0.40
CA PRO A 150 -17.27 -15.42 -0.22
C PRO A 150 -18.10 -15.29 -1.52
N ARG A 151 -17.96 -16.25 -2.42
CA ARG A 151 -18.85 -16.45 -3.56
C ARG A 151 -20.24 -16.89 -3.08
N ALA A 152 -21.23 -16.84 -3.97
CA ALA A 152 -22.61 -17.21 -3.65
C ALA A 152 -22.78 -18.63 -3.10
N ASP A 153 -21.87 -19.54 -3.44
CA ASP A 153 -21.81 -20.91 -2.93
C ASP A 153 -21.01 -21.05 -1.62
N GLY A 154 -20.54 -19.96 -1.05
CA GLY A 154 -19.70 -19.93 0.16
C GLY A 154 -18.23 -20.25 -0.07
N SER A 155 -17.81 -20.50 -1.30
CA SER A 155 -16.41 -20.74 -1.64
C SER A 155 -15.61 -19.44 -1.75
N ILE A 156 -14.29 -19.53 -1.66
CA ILE A 156 -13.35 -18.46 -2.04
C ILE A 156 -12.72 -18.84 -3.37
N ALA A 157 -12.42 -17.85 -4.18
CA ALA A 157 -11.81 -18.06 -5.49
C ALA A 157 -10.50 -18.85 -5.40
N PRO A 158 -10.30 -19.91 -6.20
CA PRO A 158 -9.08 -20.73 -6.17
C PRO A 158 -7.79 -19.93 -6.35
N GLU A 159 -7.83 -18.86 -7.15
CA GLU A 159 -6.72 -17.95 -7.39
C GLU A 159 -6.30 -17.21 -6.11
N VAL A 160 -7.27 -16.76 -5.31
CA VAL A 160 -7.03 -16.10 -4.02
C VAL A 160 -6.49 -17.11 -3.01
N LEU A 161 -7.04 -18.34 -2.97
CA LEU A 161 -6.54 -19.42 -2.12
C LEU A 161 -5.08 -19.77 -2.47
N TYR A 162 -4.74 -19.81 -3.76
CA TYR A 162 -3.39 -20.07 -4.22
C TYR A 162 -2.39 -19.00 -3.75
N VAL A 163 -2.77 -17.74 -3.89
CA VAL A 163 -1.94 -16.64 -3.40
C VAL A 163 -1.83 -16.67 -1.87
N ALA A 164 -2.92 -16.95 -1.16
CA ALA A 164 -2.93 -17.03 0.30
C ALA A 164 -1.94 -18.08 0.84
N ASP A 165 -1.93 -19.28 0.25
CA ASP A 165 -0.93 -20.33 0.58
C ASP A 165 0.50 -19.84 0.24
N LYS A 166 0.69 -19.17 -0.90
CA LYS A 166 2.00 -18.72 -1.39
C LYS A 166 2.64 -17.62 -0.54
N VAL A 167 1.84 -16.69 -0.02
CA VAL A 167 2.32 -15.58 0.82
C VAL A 167 2.31 -15.90 2.32
N GLY A 168 1.81 -17.08 2.70
CA GLY A 168 1.80 -17.55 4.09
C GLY A 168 0.70 -16.89 4.94
N VAL A 169 -0.50 -16.71 4.38
CA VAL A 169 -1.67 -16.24 5.13
C VAL A 169 -1.97 -17.18 6.31
N SER A 170 -2.21 -16.62 7.50
CA SER A 170 -2.48 -17.41 8.71
C SER A 170 -3.93 -17.88 8.78
N CYS A 171 -4.86 -17.05 8.30
CA CYS A 171 -6.27 -17.42 8.12
C CYS A 171 -6.97 -16.51 7.13
N ILE A 172 -8.03 -17.02 6.49
CA ILE A 172 -8.92 -16.25 5.61
C ILE A 172 -10.24 -16.01 6.33
N VAL A 173 -10.62 -14.74 6.47
CA VAL A 173 -11.94 -14.30 6.94
C VAL A 173 -12.88 -14.23 5.73
N CYS A 174 -13.85 -15.11 5.67
CA CYS A 174 -14.84 -15.22 4.59
C CYS A 174 -15.96 -14.20 4.79
N ALA A 175 -15.63 -12.92 4.74
CA ALA A 175 -16.56 -11.81 4.87
C ALA A 175 -16.03 -10.59 4.10
N GLY A 176 -16.93 -9.80 3.51
CA GLY A 176 -16.64 -8.53 2.89
C GLY A 176 -17.01 -7.34 3.76
N GLY A 177 -16.90 -6.13 3.21
CA GLY A 177 -17.44 -4.91 3.78
C GLY A 177 -16.87 -4.46 5.14
N ALA A 178 -17.59 -3.56 5.79
CA ALA A 178 -17.22 -2.98 7.07
C ALA A 178 -17.13 -4.02 8.21
N GLN A 179 -17.94 -5.10 8.14
CA GLN A 179 -17.93 -6.17 9.14
C GLN A 179 -16.61 -6.95 9.15
N ALA A 180 -15.95 -7.12 8.00
CA ALA A 180 -14.63 -7.73 7.92
C ALA A 180 -13.56 -6.85 8.58
N VAL A 181 -13.62 -5.54 8.31
CA VAL A 181 -12.74 -4.55 8.95
C VAL A 181 -12.91 -4.57 10.47
N GLY A 182 -14.16 -4.52 10.96
CA GLY A 182 -14.46 -4.59 12.39
C GLY A 182 -13.97 -5.90 13.02
N ALA A 183 -14.18 -7.05 12.36
CA ALA A 183 -13.71 -8.34 12.85
C ALA A 183 -12.19 -8.40 13.01
N MET A 184 -11.44 -7.84 12.06
CA MET A 184 -9.98 -7.75 12.15
C MET A 184 -9.52 -6.73 13.20
N ALA A 185 -10.18 -5.57 13.31
CA ALA A 185 -9.79 -4.50 14.22
C ALA A 185 -9.98 -4.87 15.70
N TYR A 186 -11.07 -5.53 16.05
CA TYR A 186 -11.39 -5.89 17.43
C TYR A 186 -11.07 -7.35 17.77
N GLY A 187 -10.95 -8.20 16.76
CA GLY A 187 -10.86 -9.65 16.95
C GLY A 187 -12.21 -10.28 17.31
N THR A 188 -12.30 -11.59 17.11
CA THR A 188 -13.45 -12.42 17.54
C THR A 188 -12.93 -13.75 18.10
N ALA A 189 -13.81 -14.65 18.52
CA ALA A 189 -13.41 -16.01 18.93
C ALA A 189 -12.63 -16.78 17.86
N SER A 190 -12.78 -16.42 16.58
CA SER A 190 -12.14 -17.12 15.46
C SER A 190 -11.27 -16.22 14.56
N VAL A 191 -11.39 -14.90 14.66
CA VAL A 191 -10.59 -13.95 13.88
C VAL A 191 -9.57 -13.31 14.80
N PRO A 192 -8.26 -13.46 14.54
CA PRO A 192 -7.22 -12.77 15.30
C PRO A 192 -7.37 -11.25 15.17
N LYS A 193 -7.23 -10.53 16.29
CA LYS A 193 -7.08 -9.07 16.26
C LYS A 193 -5.77 -8.70 15.57
N VAL A 194 -5.80 -7.70 14.70
CA VAL A 194 -4.63 -7.21 14.00
C VAL A 194 -4.22 -5.82 14.48
N ASP A 195 -2.98 -5.42 14.18
CA ASP A 195 -2.40 -4.13 14.57
C ASP A 195 -2.39 -3.15 13.38
N LYS A 196 -2.57 -3.66 12.15
CA LYS A 196 -2.71 -2.86 10.93
C LYS A 196 -3.68 -3.53 9.97
N ILE A 197 -4.51 -2.71 9.27
CA ILE A 197 -5.38 -3.14 8.18
C ILE A 197 -4.99 -2.42 6.91
N ALA A 198 -4.69 -3.18 5.85
CA ALA A 198 -4.32 -2.65 4.54
C ALA A 198 -5.24 -3.23 3.45
N GLY A 199 -5.40 -2.49 2.38
CA GLY A 199 -6.09 -2.92 1.17
C GLY A 199 -7.19 -1.99 0.71
N PRO A 200 -7.46 -2.00 -0.61
CA PRO A 200 -8.51 -1.22 -1.23
C PRO A 200 -9.89 -1.80 -0.89
N GLY A 201 -10.92 -0.98 -0.95
CA GLY A 201 -12.29 -1.41 -0.76
C GLY A 201 -13.28 -0.35 -1.21
N ASN A 202 -14.57 -0.69 -1.16
CA ASN A 202 -15.61 0.28 -1.44
C ASN A 202 -15.68 1.36 -0.31
N GLN A 203 -16.52 2.38 -0.51
CA GLN A 203 -16.71 3.47 0.44
C GLN A 203 -17.00 3.00 1.88
N TYR A 204 -17.69 1.88 2.08
CA TYR A 204 -17.98 1.34 3.42
C TYR A 204 -16.74 0.73 4.09
N VAL A 205 -15.89 0.07 3.31
CA VAL A 205 -14.60 -0.46 3.80
C VAL A 205 -13.66 0.69 4.15
N THR A 206 -13.58 1.71 3.29
CA THR A 206 -12.76 2.90 3.54
C THR A 206 -13.23 3.64 4.79
N ALA A 207 -14.54 3.89 4.92
CA ALA A 207 -15.11 4.53 6.10
C ALA A 207 -14.85 3.70 7.38
N ALA A 208 -15.02 2.38 7.31
CA ALA A 208 -14.75 1.50 8.44
C ALA A 208 -13.27 1.55 8.86
N LYS A 209 -12.32 1.50 7.89
CA LYS A 209 -10.88 1.65 8.17
C LYS A 209 -10.59 2.97 8.89
N MET A 210 -11.13 4.09 8.39
CA MET A 210 -10.95 5.42 9.00
C MET A 210 -11.56 5.50 10.40
N LEU A 211 -12.71 4.88 10.63
CA LEU A 211 -13.35 4.86 11.94
C LEU A 211 -12.52 4.06 12.95
N VAL A 212 -12.13 2.82 12.63
CA VAL A 212 -11.37 1.98 13.58
C VAL A 212 -9.98 2.54 13.88
N GLN A 213 -9.38 3.28 12.96
CA GLN A 213 -8.10 3.96 13.19
C GLN A 213 -8.20 5.02 14.30
N ASN A 214 -9.35 5.68 14.44
CA ASN A 214 -9.58 6.69 15.45
C ASN A 214 -10.13 6.12 16.77
N GLU A 215 -10.44 4.83 16.82
CA GLU A 215 -10.95 4.17 18.02
C GLU A 215 -9.82 3.69 18.94
N VAL A 216 -9.78 4.23 20.15
CA VAL A 216 -8.72 3.92 21.14
C VAL A 216 -8.69 2.44 21.49
N GLU A 217 -9.85 1.77 21.55
CA GLU A 217 -9.94 0.34 21.88
C GLU A 217 -9.45 -0.57 20.75
N ALA A 218 -9.61 -0.13 19.50
CA ALA A 218 -9.15 -0.87 18.34
C ALA A 218 -7.61 -0.91 18.25
N GLN A 219 -6.92 0.20 18.51
CA GLN A 219 -5.46 0.32 18.43
C GLN A 219 -4.92 -0.25 17.12
N VAL A 220 -5.56 0.09 16.01
CA VAL A 220 -5.21 -0.40 14.69
C VAL A 220 -4.84 0.77 13.79
N SER A 221 -3.78 0.62 13.01
CA SER A 221 -3.42 1.58 11.94
C SER A 221 -3.96 1.10 10.60
N ILE A 222 -4.07 1.99 9.63
CA ILE A 222 -4.41 1.65 8.24
C ILE A 222 -3.26 1.98 7.30
N ASP A 223 -3.37 1.53 6.04
CA ASP A 223 -2.46 1.91 4.97
C ASP A 223 -2.67 3.38 4.57
N MET A 224 -3.78 3.66 3.88
CA MET A 224 -4.18 4.98 3.43
C MET A 224 -5.69 5.04 3.20
N PRO A 225 -6.30 6.24 3.23
CA PRO A 225 -7.62 6.46 2.64
C PRO A 225 -7.51 6.30 1.11
N ALA A 226 -8.51 5.67 0.50
CA ALA A 226 -8.60 5.54 -0.95
C ALA A 226 -10.05 5.77 -1.40
N GLY A 227 -10.21 6.37 -2.55
CA GLY A 227 -11.48 6.61 -3.23
C GLY A 227 -11.55 5.87 -4.57
N PRO A 228 -12.36 6.35 -5.54
CA PRO A 228 -12.35 5.87 -6.91
C PRO A 228 -10.96 5.97 -7.56
N SER A 229 -10.70 5.08 -8.52
CA SER A 229 -9.44 5.01 -9.23
C SER A 229 -9.23 6.24 -10.14
N GLU A 230 -7.96 6.63 -10.31
CA GLU A 230 -7.56 7.83 -11.03
C GLU A 230 -6.36 7.55 -11.94
N VAL A 231 -6.36 8.13 -13.13
CA VAL A 231 -5.19 8.19 -13.99
C VAL A 231 -4.98 9.61 -14.51
N LEU A 232 -3.73 10.05 -14.57
CA LEU A 232 -3.32 11.25 -15.27
C LEU A 232 -2.24 10.90 -16.29
N VAL A 233 -2.55 11.13 -17.56
CA VAL A 233 -1.62 10.93 -18.67
C VAL A 233 -1.09 12.28 -19.10
N VAL A 234 0.24 12.44 -19.11
CA VAL A 234 0.94 13.59 -19.71
C VAL A 234 1.41 13.19 -21.10
N ALA A 235 0.98 13.91 -22.13
CA ALA A 235 1.32 13.61 -23.52
C ALA A 235 1.80 14.85 -24.26
N ASP A 236 2.75 14.68 -25.20
CA ASP A 236 3.15 15.67 -26.19
C ASP A 236 2.87 15.18 -27.62
N ASP A 237 3.24 15.96 -28.63
CA ASP A 237 3.00 15.61 -30.04
C ASP A 237 3.73 14.34 -30.50
N GLY A 238 4.75 13.88 -29.75
CA GLY A 238 5.43 12.61 -29.99
C GLY A 238 4.66 11.39 -29.51
N ALA A 239 3.64 11.56 -28.65
CA ALA A 239 2.86 10.47 -28.10
C ALA A 239 2.08 9.69 -29.16
N ASP A 240 1.99 8.36 -28.99
CA ASP A 240 1.11 7.53 -29.81
C ASP A 240 -0.34 7.67 -29.32
N PRO A 241 -1.29 8.13 -30.15
CA PRO A 241 -2.69 8.29 -29.78
C PRO A 241 -3.34 7.01 -29.30
N GLU A 242 -2.94 5.85 -29.84
CA GLU A 242 -3.49 4.55 -29.46
C GLU A 242 -3.11 4.17 -28.01
N PHE A 243 -1.87 4.44 -27.64
CA PHE A 243 -1.38 4.15 -26.30
C PHE A 243 -1.98 5.12 -25.28
N VAL A 244 -2.04 6.41 -25.58
CA VAL A 244 -2.71 7.41 -24.74
C VAL A 244 -4.16 7.03 -24.50
N ALA A 245 -4.91 6.67 -25.54
CA ALA A 245 -6.29 6.25 -25.43
C ALA A 245 -6.45 4.97 -24.59
N SER A 246 -5.57 3.99 -24.79
CA SER A 246 -5.58 2.73 -24.04
C SER A 246 -5.37 2.96 -22.53
N ASP A 247 -4.40 3.80 -22.16
CA ASP A 247 -4.11 4.10 -20.76
C ASP A 247 -5.21 4.94 -20.09
N LEU A 248 -5.85 5.87 -20.81
CA LEU A 248 -7.02 6.58 -20.31
C LEU A 248 -8.21 5.61 -20.07
N LEU A 249 -8.39 4.64 -20.96
CA LEU A 249 -9.47 3.66 -20.85
C LEU A 249 -9.25 2.61 -19.79
N SER A 250 -7.98 2.29 -19.47
CA SER A 250 -7.65 1.29 -18.44
C SER A 250 -8.27 1.66 -17.09
N GLN A 251 -8.27 2.94 -16.72
CA GLN A 251 -8.91 3.42 -15.50
C GLN A 251 -10.41 3.73 -15.69
N ALA A 252 -10.83 4.18 -16.86
CA ALA A 252 -12.24 4.49 -17.11
C ALA A 252 -13.16 3.27 -16.93
N GLU A 253 -12.67 2.06 -17.19
CA GLU A 253 -13.46 0.84 -17.05
C GLU A 253 -13.61 0.33 -15.60
N HIS A 254 -12.81 0.85 -14.65
CA HIS A 254 -12.87 0.44 -13.24
C HIS A 254 -14.20 0.80 -12.59
N GLY A 255 -14.76 1.97 -12.91
CA GLY A 255 -16.05 2.39 -12.37
C GLY A 255 -16.56 3.71 -12.93
N PRO A 256 -17.86 3.98 -12.78
CA PRO A 256 -18.46 5.21 -13.30
C PRO A 256 -17.99 6.49 -12.61
N ASP A 257 -17.30 6.35 -11.47
CA ASP A 257 -16.75 7.45 -10.69
C ASP A 257 -15.22 7.57 -10.85
N SER A 258 -14.60 6.73 -11.70
CA SER A 258 -13.18 6.85 -12.05
C SER A 258 -12.89 8.20 -12.70
N GLN A 259 -11.73 8.77 -12.37
CA GLN A 259 -11.27 10.03 -12.95
C GLN A 259 -10.12 9.80 -13.91
N VAL A 260 -10.27 10.34 -15.12
CA VAL A 260 -9.32 10.18 -16.21
C VAL A 260 -8.91 11.56 -16.70
N VAL A 261 -7.61 11.87 -16.61
CA VAL A 261 -7.10 13.21 -16.94
C VAL A 261 -6.04 13.11 -18.02
N LEU A 262 -6.19 13.88 -19.09
CA LEU A 262 -5.16 14.09 -20.10
C LEU A 262 -4.55 15.50 -19.91
N VAL A 263 -3.24 15.57 -19.74
CA VAL A 263 -2.50 16.83 -19.78
C VAL A 263 -1.64 16.86 -21.03
N GLY A 264 -2.07 17.66 -22.01
CA GLY A 264 -1.38 17.81 -23.31
C GLY A 264 -0.38 18.94 -23.30
N ILE A 265 0.90 18.65 -23.56
CA ILE A 265 1.97 19.64 -23.67
C ILE A 265 2.08 20.07 -25.13
N ALA A 266 1.67 21.31 -25.44
CA ALA A 266 1.71 21.89 -26.78
C ALA A 266 1.14 20.94 -27.86
N LEU A 267 0.12 20.16 -27.52
CA LEU A 267 -0.54 19.24 -28.45
C LEU A 267 -1.14 20.02 -29.62
N SER A 268 -0.84 19.58 -30.82
CA SER A 268 -1.50 20.07 -32.03
C SER A 268 -2.98 19.60 -32.08
N ASP A 269 -3.84 20.38 -32.72
CA ASP A 269 -5.24 20.01 -32.94
C ASP A 269 -5.37 18.65 -33.66
N VAL A 270 -4.42 18.33 -34.54
CA VAL A 270 -4.37 17.05 -35.27
C VAL A 270 -4.09 15.90 -34.30
N LYS A 271 -3.15 16.06 -33.38
CA LYS A 271 -2.81 15.04 -32.40
C LYS A 271 -3.96 14.82 -31.41
N LEU A 272 -4.55 15.91 -30.93
CA LEU A 272 -5.71 15.85 -30.03
C LEU A 272 -6.88 15.12 -30.68
N ALA A 273 -7.21 15.46 -31.94
CA ALA A 273 -8.27 14.77 -32.69
C ALA A 273 -7.96 13.26 -32.88
N ALA A 274 -6.69 12.89 -33.10
CA ALA A 274 -6.30 11.49 -33.24
C ALA A 274 -6.44 10.73 -31.90
N ILE A 275 -6.15 11.36 -30.75
CA ILE A 275 -6.38 10.77 -29.43
C ILE A 275 -7.88 10.57 -29.19
N ASP A 276 -8.71 11.57 -29.50
CA ASP A 276 -10.17 11.49 -29.35
C ASP A 276 -10.77 10.37 -30.23
N GLU A 277 -10.31 10.25 -31.48
CA GLU A 277 -10.75 9.17 -32.39
C GLU A 277 -10.36 7.79 -31.87
N ALA A 278 -9.11 7.63 -31.39
CA ALA A 278 -8.63 6.38 -30.82
C ALA A 278 -9.43 6.02 -29.56
N LEU A 279 -9.70 7.01 -28.69
CA LEU A 279 -10.46 6.85 -27.46
C LEU A 279 -11.91 6.37 -27.76
N ASP A 280 -12.64 7.06 -28.66
CA ASP A 280 -14.01 6.67 -29.03
C ASP A 280 -14.06 5.27 -29.65
N ARG A 281 -13.13 4.97 -30.54
CA ARG A 281 -13.06 3.66 -31.23
C ARG A 281 -12.75 2.54 -30.25
N GLN A 282 -11.76 2.70 -29.38
CA GLN A 282 -11.39 1.68 -28.40
C GLN A 282 -12.47 1.52 -27.32
N ALA A 283 -13.06 2.62 -26.82
CA ALA A 283 -14.14 2.58 -25.84
C ALA A 283 -15.36 1.76 -26.34
N ARG A 284 -15.73 1.91 -27.60
CA ARG A 284 -16.83 1.14 -28.21
C ARG A 284 -16.58 -0.36 -28.30
N ALA A 285 -15.31 -0.78 -28.31
CA ALA A 285 -14.92 -2.18 -28.34
C ALA A 285 -14.95 -2.85 -26.95
N LEU A 286 -15.02 -2.05 -25.87
CA LEU A 286 -15.00 -2.58 -24.50
C LEU A 286 -16.35 -3.15 -24.09
N PRO A 287 -16.39 -4.31 -23.40
CA PRO A 287 -17.62 -4.90 -22.88
C PRO A 287 -18.39 -4.00 -21.91
N ARG A 288 -17.67 -3.11 -21.20
CA ARG A 288 -18.21 -2.19 -20.18
C ARG A 288 -18.36 -0.76 -20.69
N VAL A 289 -18.64 -0.56 -21.96
CA VAL A 289 -18.73 0.77 -22.62
C VAL A 289 -19.60 1.77 -21.86
N ASP A 290 -20.69 1.33 -21.24
CA ASP A 290 -21.58 2.24 -20.50
C ASP A 290 -20.96 2.76 -19.20
N VAL A 291 -20.08 1.99 -18.56
CA VAL A 291 -19.27 2.42 -17.40
C VAL A 291 -18.21 3.41 -17.86
N VAL A 292 -17.50 3.06 -18.92
CA VAL A 292 -16.45 3.90 -19.52
C VAL A 292 -17.01 5.28 -19.90
N ARG A 293 -18.16 5.34 -20.54
CA ARG A 293 -18.80 6.62 -20.91
C ARG A 293 -19.07 7.51 -19.69
N GLN A 294 -19.61 6.94 -18.62
CA GLN A 294 -19.88 7.70 -17.41
C GLN A 294 -18.59 8.23 -16.74
N ALA A 295 -17.49 7.50 -16.81
CA ALA A 295 -16.20 7.96 -16.32
C ALA A 295 -15.62 9.08 -17.21
N ILE A 296 -15.64 8.90 -18.53
CA ILE A 296 -15.16 9.90 -19.51
C ILE A 296 -15.95 11.20 -19.45
N ASP A 297 -17.29 11.14 -19.27
CA ASP A 297 -18.14 12.33 -19.11
C ASP A 297 -17.75 13.22 -17.92
N LYS A 298 -17.04 12.67 -16.92
CA LYS A 298 -16.53 13.38 -15.73
C LYS A 298 -15.05 13.74 -15.85
N SER A 299 -14.41 13.37 -16.94
CA SER A 299 -12.98 13.47 -17.16
C SER A 299 -12.57 14.82 -17.77
N ILE A 300 -11.28 15.14 -17.76
CA ILE A 300 -10.77 16.44 -18.15
C ILE A 300 -9.58 16.30 -19.09
N THR A 301 -9.58 17.07 -20.18
CA THR A 301 -8.38 17.34 -20.98
C THR A 301 -7.89 18.74 -20.70
N MET A 302 -6.63 18.86 -20.26
CA MET A 302 -5.97 20.12 -19.97
C MET A 302 -4.84 20.35 -20.99
N LEU A 303 -4.87 21.47 -21.70
CA LEU A 303 -3.82 21.84 -22.63
C LEU A 303 -2.91 22.90 -21.99
N VAL A 304 -1.61 22.64 -22.03
CA VAL A 304 -0.56 23.52 -21.49
C VAL A 304 0.55 23.71 -22.52
N ASN A 305 1.40 24.71 -22.33
CA ASN A 305 2.43 25.04 -23.32
C ASN A 305 3.80 24.45 -22.97
N THR A 306 4.06 24.17 -21.68
CA THR A 306 5.39 23.73 -21.22
C THR A 306 5.32 22.49 -20.34
N ARG A 307 6.46 21.80 -20.21
CA ARG A 307 6.63 20.65 -19.34
C ARG A 307 6.45 21.02 -17.86
N GLU A 308 6.94 22.20 -17.49
CA GLU A 308 6.82 22.73 -16.13
C GLU A 308 5.36 22.99 -15.75
N GLU A 309 4.56 23.55 -16.66
CA GLU A 309 3.11 23.72 -16.46
C GLU A 309 2.40 22.38 -16.31
N ALA A 310 2.74 21.38 -17.14
CA ALA A 310 2.15 20.05 -17.06
C ALA A 310 2.47 19.38 -15.71
N MET A 311 3.72 19.47 -15.27
CA MET A 311 4.13 18.87 -14.01
C MET A 311 3.60 19.63 -12.79
N ASP A 312 3.42 20.95 -12.87
CA ASP A 312 2.76 21.72 -11.81
C ASP A 312 1.28 21.29 -11.67
N TRP A 313 0.59 21.11 -12.78
CA TRP A 313 -0.76 20.56 -12.82
C TRP A 313 -0.82 19.15 -12.21
N SER A 314 0.03 18.25 -12.68
CA SER A 314 0.12 16.89 -12.16
C SER A 314 0.37 16.86 -10.65
N ASN A 315 1.34 17.65 -10.16
CA ASN A 315 1.65 17.73 -8.74
C ASN A 315 0.52 18.33 -7.88
N ARG A 316 -0.28 19.24 -8.45
CA ARG A 316 -1.48 19.77 -7.76
C ARG A 316 -2.62 18.76 -7.74
N TYR A 317 -2.79 18.01 -8.81
CA TYR A 317 -3.78 16.94 -8.86
C TYR A 317 -3.37 15.79 -7.92
N ALA A 318 -2.09 15.42 -7.93
CA ALA A 318 -1.52 14.33 -7.14
C ALA A 318 -2.17 12.97 -7.48
N PRO A 319 -2.03 12.49 -8.72
CA PRO A 319 -2.74 11.33 -9.23
C PRO A 319 -2.32 10.04 -8.54
N GLU A 320 -3.23 9.07 -8.55
CA GLU A 320 -2.93 7.67 -8.23
C GLU A 320 -1.90 7.12 -9.23
N HIS A 321 -2.22 7.15 -10.52
CA HIS A 321 -1.37 6.72 -11.61
C HIS A 321 -0.96 7.93 -12.45
N LEU A 322 0.34 8.14 -12.63
CA LEU A 322 0.91 9.16 -13.52
C LEU A 322 1.62 8.48 -14.68
N ILE A 323 1.13 8.68 -15.90
CA ILE A 323 1.72 8.11 -17.11
C ILE A 323 2.37 9.23 -17.93
N LEU A 324 3.61 9.02 -18.40
CA LEU A 324 4.39 10.00 -19.13
C LEU A 324 4.61 9.53 -20.57
N HIS A 325 3.76 9.98 -21.50
CA HIS A 325 3.83 9.75 -22.95
C HIS A 325 4.43 10.97 -23.66
N THR A 326 5.71 11.21 -23.46
CA THR A 326 6.42 12.33 -24.09
C THR A 326 7.68 11.85 -24.80
N ASP A 327 8.27 12.66 -25.68
CA ASP A 327 9.50 12.33 -26.39
C ASP A 327 10.70 12.03 -25.47
N ALA A 328 10.70 12.63 -24.27
CA ALA A 328 11.79 12.44 -23.29
C ALA A 328 11.19 12.30 -21.86
N PRO A 329 10.46 11.23 -21.58
CA PRO A 329 9.69 11.07 -20.35
C PRO A 329 10.56 11.05 -19.08
N GLU A 330 11.80 10.56 -19.15
CA GLU A 330 12.73 10.50 -18.02
C GLU A 330 13.10 11.89 -17.50
N THR A 331 13.02 12.92 -18.35
CA THR A 331 13.31 14.31 -17.96
C THR A 331 12.22 14.90 -17.07
N LEU A 332 11.02 14.32 -17.06
CA LEU A 332 9.90 14.74 -16.21
C LEU A 332 9.95 14.09 -14.83
N VAL A 333 10.56 12.92 -14.70
CA VAL A 333 10.61 12.18 -13.42
C VAL A 333 11.17 13.02 -12.26
N PRO A 334 12.26 13.80 -12.42
CA PRO A 334 12.77 14.68 -11.36
C PRO A 334 11.80 15.81 -10.95
N LEU A 335 10.80 16.13 -11.78
CA LEU A 335 9.80 17.17 -11.51
C LEU A 335 8.57 16.60 -10.76
N VAL A 336 8.44 15.28 -10.67
CA VAL A 336 7.35 14.63 -9.94
C VAL A 336 7.56 14.82 -8.44
N ARG A 337 6.55 15.37 -7.78
CA ARG A 337 6.51 15.53 -6.32
C ARG A 337 5.39 14.71 -5.68
N ASN A 338 4.30 14.52 -6.40
CA ASN A 338 3.10 13.87 -5.89
C ASN A 338 2.51 12.94 -6.95
N ALA A 339 2.64 11.64 -6.76
CA ALA A 339 1.97 10.59 -7.50
C ALA A 339 1.98 9.29 -6.68
N GLY A 340 1.00 8.44 -6.85
CA GLY A 340 1.01 7.11 -6.25
C GLY A 340 2.03 6.20 -6.94
N SER A 341 2.01 6.15 -8.27
CA SER A 341 2.99 5.47 -9.12
C SER A 341 3.24 6.25 -10.41
N VAL A 342 4.43 6.09 -11.01
CA VAL A 342 4.82 6.79 -12.26
C VAL A 342 5.22 5.75 -13.30
N PHE A 343 4.60 5.84 -14.48
CA PHE A 343 4.85 4.99 -15.64
C PHE A 343 5.56 5.80 -16.71
N VAL A 344 6.79 5.39 -17.05
CA VAL A 344 7.72 6.23 -17.82
C VAL A 344 7.85 5.69 -19.24
N GLY A 345 7.33 6.44 -20.19
CA GLY A 345 7.44 6.15 -21.61
C GLY A 345 6.41 5.19 -22.18
N PRO A 346 6.39 5.03 -23.51
CA PRO A 346 5.31 4.36 -24.24
C PRO A 346 5.22 2.85 -24.01
N TRP A 347 6.24 2.22 -23.42
CA TRP A 347 6.28 0.79 -23.14
C TRP A 347 5.99 0.46 -21.68
N SER A 348 5.51 1.43 -20.92
CA SER A 348 5.20 1.29 -19.50
C SER A 348 3.70 1.51 -19.23
N PRO A 349 2.80 0.67 -19.74
CA PRO A 349 1.37 0.83 -19.48
C PRO A 349 1.07 0.55 -17.98
N GLU A 350 0.05 1.21 -17.46
CA GLU A 350 -0.44 1.05 -16.09
C GLU A 350 -0.68 -0.43 -15.72
N SER A 351 -1.28 -1.18 -16.64
CA SER A 351 -1.59 -2.61 -16.44
C SER A 351 -0.36 -3.46 -16.08
N CYS A 352 0.83 -3.12 -16.54
CA CYS A 352 2.05 -3.82 -16.12
C CYS A 352 2.33 -3.59 -14.63
N GLY A 353 2.16 -2.38 -14.13
CA GLY A 353 2.29 -2.05 -12.71
C GLY A 353 1.22 -2.71 -11.86
N ASP A 354 0.00 -2.71 -12.33
CA ASP A 354 -1.15 -3.25 -11.62
C ASP A 354 -1.09 -4.76 -11.41
N TYR A 355 -0.46 -5.48 -12.32
CA TYR A 355 -0.50 -6.94 -12.27
C TYR A 355 0.84 -7.61 -12.00
N ALA A 356 1.94 -7.19 -12.67
CA ALA A 356 3.08 -8.10 -12.77
C ALA A 356 4.49 -7.48 -12.78
N SER A 357 4.67 -6.16 -12.99
CA SER A 357 6.01 -5.56 -13.10
C SER A 357 6.79 -5.59 -11.79
N GLY A 358 6.10 -5.53 -10.66
CA GLY A 358 6.70 -5.57 -9.32
C GLY A 358 6.37 -4.35 -8.45
N THR A 359 5.97 -3.22 -9.02
CA THR A 359 5.43 -2.08 -8.28
C THR A 359 4.07 -2.44 -7.65
N ASN A 360 3.61 -1.64 -6.70
CA ASN A 360 2.36 -1.93 -6.01
C ASN A 360 1.21 -1.11 -6.57
N HIS A 361 0.05 -1.73 -6.77
CA HIS A 361 -1.15 -1.06 -7.26
C HIS A 361 -2.06 -0.52 -6.15
N THR A 362 -1.77 -0.82 -4.88
CA THR A 362 -2.53 -0.23 -3.77
C THR A 362 -1.95 1.14 -3.49
N LEU A 363 -2.53 2.14 -4.10
CA LEU A 363 -2.03 3.50 -4.22
C LEU A 363 -3.01 4.50 -3.59
N PRO A 364 -2.53 5.68 -3.14
CA PRO A 364 -3.40 6.75 -2.65
C PRO A 364 -4.12 7.43 -3.82
N THR A 365 -5.42 7.71 -3.63
CA THR A 365 -6.27 8.47 -4.55
C THR A 365 -6.75 9.79 -3.93
N TYR A 366 -7.58 10.57 -4.59
CA TYR A 366 -8.15 11.82 -4.06
C TYR A 366 -7.12 12.84 -3.55
N GLY A 367 -5.97 12.90 -4.23
CA GLY A 367 -4.89 13.79 -3.84
C GLY A 367 -4.14 13.36 -2.58
N TYR A 368 -4.44 12.20 -2.00
CA TYR A 368 -3.71 11.67 -0.85
C TYR A 368 -2.26 11.29 -1.18
N ALA A 369 -1.88 11.22 -2.47
CA ALA A 369 -0.49 11.07 -2.88
C ALA A 369 0.42 12.24 -2.43
N ARG A 370 -0.16 13.34 -1.92
CA ARG A 370 0.59 14.41 -1.22
C ARG A 370 1.09 14.01 0.17
N GLN A 371 0.54 12.96 0.76
CA GLN A 371 0.79 12.56 2.15
C GLN A 371 1.17 11.08 2.30
N TYR A 372 0.71 10.24 1.38
CA TYR A 372 0.88 8.80 1.45
C TYR A 372 1.61 8.28 0.20
N ALA A 373 2.42 7.27 0.40
CA ALA A 373 2.98 6.45 -0.68
C ALA A 373 2.08 5.24 -0.94
N GLY A 374 2.27 4.59 -2.08
CA GLY A 374 1.73 3.27 -2.32
C GLY A 374 2.22 2.24 -1.31
N VAL A 375 1.52 1.12 -1.20
CA VAL A 375 1.92 0.02 -0.32
C VAL A 375 3.32 -0.47 -0.68
N SER A 376 4.13 -0.64 0.34
CA SER A 376 5.52 -1.07 0.25
C SER A 376 5.86 -1.99 1.42
N THR A 377 7.07 -2.55 1.45
CA THR A 377 7.57 -3.29 2.63
C THR A 377 7.51 -2.44 3.89
N GLY A 378 7.83 -1.14 3.77
CA GLY A 378 7.76 -0.18 4.89
C GLY A 378 6.35 0.04 5.44
N THR A 379 5.30 -0.21 4.66
CA THR A 379 3.91 -0.15 5.15
C THR A 379 3.65 -1.15 6.26
N PHE A 380 4.30 -2.31 6.23
CA PHE A 380 4.17 -3.40 7.20
C PHE A 380 5.29 -3.42 8.24
N GLN A 381 6.06 -2.34 8.34
CA GLN A 381 7.15 -2.17 9.30
C GLN A 381 6.92 -0.96 10.17
N LYS A 382 7.49 -1.02 11.38
CA LYS A 382 7.69 0.11 12.28
C LYS A 382 9.18 0.27 12.52
N TYR A 383 9.63 1.50 12.71
CA TYR A 383 11.04 1.81 12.96
C TYR A 383 11.26 2.14 14.42
N ILE A 384 12.27 1.51 14.99
CA ILE A 384 12.71 1.73 16.37
C ILE A 384 14.04 2.48 16.31
N THR A 385 14.21 3.49 17.14
CA THR A 385 15.48 4.18 17.33
C THR A 385 16.21 3.63 18.55
N ALA A 386 17.52 3.61 18.47
CA ALA A 386 18.40 3.31 19.59
C ALA A 386 19.55 4.33 19.64
N GLN A 387 20.07 4.56 20.84
CA GLN A 387 21.29 5.35 21.03
C GLN A 387 22.27 4.56 21.88
N THR A 388 23.54 4.75 21.59
CA THR A 388 24.66 4.22 22.37
C THR A 388 25.66 5.35 22.64
N LEU A 389 25.99 5.56 23.89
CA LEU A 389 26.99 6.52 24.28
C LEU A 389 28.13 5.78 25.02
N ASP A 390 29.33 6.26 24.86
CA ASP A 390 30.43 5.95 25.79
C ASP A 390 30.59 7.06 26.84
N ALA A 391 31.48 6.87 27.80
CA ALA A 391 31.68 7.84 28.89
C ALA A 391 32.16 9.21 28.38
N GLU A 392 33.04 9.24 27.35
CA GLU A 392 33.51 10.49 26.76
C GLU A 392 32.37 11.25 26.04
N GLY A 393 31.56 10.54 25.28
CA GLY A 393 30.39 11.11 24.61
C GLY A 393 29.36 11.64 25.62
N LEU A 394 29.11 10.90 26.70
CA LEU A 394 28.21 11.34 27.75
C LEU A 394 28.75 12.60 28.48
N CYS A 395 30.02 12.63 28.84
CA CYS A 395 30.63 13.80 29.45
C CYS A 395 30.59 15.04 28.55
N ALA A 396 30.75 14.86 27.24
CA ALA A 396 30.68 15.98 26.30
C ALA A 396 29.26 16.46 26.05
N LEU A 397 28.27 15.55 25.98
CA LEU A 397 26.86 15.88 25.68
C LEU A 397 26.09 16.35 26.92
N GLY A 398 26.37 15.79 28.09
CA GLY A 398 25.62 15.97 29.34
C GLY A 398 25.35 17.42 29.73
N PRO A 399 26.35 18.33 29.74
CA PRO A 399 26.10 19.74 30.06
C PRO A 399 25.03 20.42 29.17
N HIS A 400 24.97 20.04 27.89
CA HIS A 400 23.97 20.57 26.97
C HIS A 400 22.56 20.00 27.23
N VAL A 401 22.49 18.71 27.63
CA VAL A 401 21.22 18.08 28.03
C VAL A 401 20.69 18.76 29.29
N VAL A 402 21.54 18.97 30.30
CA VAL A 402 21.15 19.66 31.55
C VAL A 402 20.61 21.08 31.24
N THR A 403 21.34 21.87 30.44
CA THR A 403 20.93 23.22 30.09
C THR A 403 19.55 23.25 29.39
N LEU A 404 19.32 22.33 28.45
CA LEU A 404 18.02 22.26 27.77
C LEU A 404 16.91 21.79 28.70
N ALA A 405 17.17 20.80 29.55
CA ALA A 405 16.20 20.33 30.54
C ALA A 405 15.77 21.42 31.52
N GLU A 406 16.77 22.24 31.99
CA GLU A 406 16.49 23.40 32.84
C GLU A 406 15.58 24.43 32.14
N CYS A 407 15.83 24.72 30.86
CA CYS A 407 15.00 25.62 30.08
C CYS A 407 13.52 25.14 29.97
N GLU A 408 13.33 23.81 29.97
CA GLU A 408 12.00 23.18 29.92
C GLU A 408 11.39 22.95 31.32
N GLY A 409 12.09 23.35 32.39
CA GLY A 409 11.63 23.17 33.77
C GLY A 409 11.68 21.70 34.24
N CYS A 410 12.49 20.85 33.59
CA CYS A 410 12.60 19.44 33.88
C CYS A 410 13.73 19.21 34.91
N LEU A 411 13.43 19.39 36.18
CA LEU A 411 14.45 19.34 37.28
C LEU A 411 14.94 17.93 37.59
N LEU A 412 14.21 16.89 37.24
CA LEU A 412 14.61 15.47 37.46
C LEU A 412 15.83 15.08 36.66
N TYR A 413 15.99 15.60 35.45
CA TYR A 413 17.15 15.33 34.60
C TYR A 413 18.42 16.12 35.04
N THR A 414 18.26 17.13 35.90
CA THR A 414 19.36 17.96 36.39
C THR A 414 20.02 17.40 37.68
N SER A 415 19.25 16.65 38.50
CA SER A 415 19.75 16.09 39.76
C SER A 415 20.39 14.70 39.59
N ASP A 416 19.72 13.77 38.89
CA ASP A 416 20.23 12.39 38.74
C ASP A 416 21.33 12.26 37.68
N ALA A 417 21.20 12.99 36.56
CA ALA A 417 22.23 12.98 35.51
C ALA A 417 23.53 13.71 35.95
N ALA A 418 23.44 14.70 36.84
CA ALA A 418 24.61 15.43 37.34
C ALA A 418 25.37 14.62 38.39
N ASP A 419 24.70 13.81 39.21
CA ASP A 419 25.32 12.97 40.24
C ASP A 419 25.95 11.70 39.62
N ASP A 420 25.37 11.13 38.58
CA ASP A 420 25.89 9.99 37.82
C ASP A 420 26.98 10.38 36.78
N MET A 421 27.07 11.67 36.42
CA MET A 421 28.07 12.19 35.48
C MET A 421 29.34 12.72 36.12
N GLN A 422 29.63 12.38 37.35
CA GLN A 422 30.96 12.63 37.93
C GLN A 422 32.01 11.72 37.24
N CYS A 423 32.50 12.19 36.09
CA CYS A 423 33.69 11.66 35.44
C CYS A 423 34.94 12.27 36.01
#